data_9ecb7182e362d30d4d72a6f8df086429
#
_entry.id   9ecb7182e362d30d4d72a6f8df086429
#
_cell.length_a   1.000
_cell.length_b   1.000
_cell.length_c   1.000
_cell.angle_alpha   90.00
_cell.angle_beta   90.00
_cell.angle_gamma   90.00
#
_symmetry.space_group_name_H-M   'P 1'
#
loop_
_entity.id
_entity.type
_entity.pdbx_description
1 polymer ?
#
loop_
_entity_poly.entity_id
_entity_poly.type
_entity_poly.pdbx_seq_one_letter_code
_entity_poly.pdbx_strand_id
1 'polypeptide(L)'
;MAGIRARQALLVLIYTLSGWMFVLSILTDRLLFGLLGMPFFLFLVSTIHEAGHLLGCRINKNTVTGFRTPVFSVQGGHFRINDRLFPGGGCSFLKKQQDGLVYLCGPFASGFCFILCLIWWLIKPGSVALLCMAAAGTHVLVNIFPCRRNDLYYFIKELKKGAPRL
;
A
#
# COMPACT_ATOMS: atom_id res chain seq x y z
N MET A 1 7.54 -2.73 28.26
CA MET A 1 6.27 -3.18 27.65
C MET A 1 5.18 -2.11 27.63
N ALA A 2 4.98 -1.30 28.67
CA ALA A 2 3.95 -0.24 28.71
C ALA A 2 4.04 0.78 27.56
N GLY A 3 5.25 1.26 27.23
CA GLY A 3 5.44 2.23 26.16
C GLY A 3 5.10 1.71 24.74
N ILE A 4 5.25 0.42 24.48
CA ILE A 4 4.89 -0.18 23.18
C ILE A 4 3.35 -0.20 23.03
N ARG A 5 2.64 -0.62 24.07
CA ARG A 5 1.16 -0.64 24.05
C ARG A 5 0.57 0.76 23.89
N ALA A 6 1.15 1.78 24.55
CA ALA A 6 0.73 3.17 24.39
C ALA A 6 0.92 3.68 22.95
N ARG A 7 2.05 3.36 22.30
CA ARG A 7 2.30 3.72 20.90
C ARG A 7 1.32 3.03 19.96
N GLN A 8 1.02 1.76 20.17
CA GLN A 8 0.06 1.00 19.37
C GLN A 8 -1.35 1.60 19.50
N ALA A 9 -1.79 1.93 20.74
CA ALA A 9 -3.08 2.57 20.98
C ALA A 9 -3.18 3.95 20.31
N LEU A 10 -2.12 4.76 20.41
CA LEU A 10 -2.04 6.07 19.75
C LEU A 10 -2.13 5.92 18.22
N LEU A 11 -1.48 4.94 17.66
CA LEU A 11 -1.47 4.68 16.21
C LEU A 11 -2.88 4.30 15.72
N VAL A 12 -3.56 3.39 16.43
CA VAL A 12 -4.94 3.02 16.12
C VAL A 12 -5.86 4.24 16.23
N LEU A 13 -5.71 5.06 17.27
CA LEU A 13 -6.49 6.29 17.44
C LEU A 13 -6.27 7.26 16.27
N ILE A 14 -5.02 7.50 15.86
CA ILE A 14 -4.69 8.39 14.73
C ILE A 14 -5.39 7.90 13.45
N TYR A 15 -5.28 6.62 13.12
CA TYR A 15 -5.91 6.09 11.90
C TYR A 15 -7.44 6.09 11.98
N THR A 16 -8.02 5.85 13.15
CA THR A 16 -9.48 5.93 13.36
C THR A 16 -9.99 7.36 13.16
N LEU A 17 -9.35 8.35 13.81
CA LEU A 17 -9.72 9.77 13.64
C LEU A 17 -9.51 10.24 12.22
N SER A 18 -8.39 9.86 11.60
CA SER A 18 -8.11 10.15 10.19
C SER A 18 -9.17 9.52 9.26
N GLY A 19 -9.64 8.32 9.57
CA GLY A 19 -10.73 7.69 8.83
C GLY A 19 -12.04 8.48 8.88
N TRP A 20 -12.43 8.97 10.06
CA TRP A 20 -13.57 9.87 10.20
C TRP A 20 -13.40 11.18 9.43
N MET A 21 -12.21 11.81 9.50
CA MET A 21 -11.91 13.01 8.73
C MET A 21 -11.98 12.74 7.22
N PHE A 22 -11.53 11.58 6.77
CA PHE A 22 -11.64 11.17 5.36
C PHE A 22 -13.10 11.04 4.91
N VAL A 23 -13.95 10.39 5.70
CA VAL A 23 -15.40 10.30 5.40
C VAL A 23 -16.03 11.69 5.33
N LEU A 24 -15.76 12.55 6.31
CA LEU A 24 -16.25 13.93 6.32
C LEU A 24 -15.77 14.71 5.09
N SER A 25 -14.54 14.48 4.63
CA SER A 25 -14.00 15.14 3.44
C SER A 25 -14.76 14.76 2.17
N ILE A 26 -15.13 13.50 2.02
CA ILE A 26 -15.94 13.01 0.89
C ILE A 26 -17.34 13.65 0.88
N LEU A 27 -17.94 13.79 2.08
CA LEU A 27 -19.28 14.35 2.22
C LEU A 27 -19.31 15.87 2.01
N THR A 28 -18.26 16.60 2.40
CA THR A 28 -18.24 18.07 2.43
C THR A 28 -17.35 18.72 1.39
N ASP A 29 -16.50 17.94 0.71
CA ASP A 29 -15.43 18.37 -0.20
C ASP A 29 -14.50 19.46 0.40
N ARG A 30 -14.32 19.45 1.72
CA ARG A 30 -13.42 20.38 2.39
C ARG A 30 -12.00 19.86 2.42
N LEU A 31 -11.08 20.59 1.81
CA LEU A 31 -9.66 20.24 1.70
C LEU A 31 -9.01 19.98 3.07
N LEU A 32 -9.36 20.76 4.10
CA LEU A 32 -8.82 20.55 5.46
C LEU A 32 -9.13 19.15 5.99
N PHE A 33 -10.38 18.67 5.84
CA PHE A 33 -10.74 17.31 6.25
C PHE A 33 -10.04 16.28 5.38
N GLY A 34 -9.83 16.56 4.08
CA GLY A 34 -9.04 15.72 3.20
C GLY A 34 -7.61 15.56 3.68
N LEU A 35 -6.93 16.65 4.04
CA LEU A 35 -5.56 16.64 4.56
C LEU A 35 -5.47 15.84 5.87
N LEU A 36 -6.40 16.04 6.81
CA LEU A 36 -6.46 15.28 8.06
C LEU A 36 -6.81 13.80 7.85
N GLY A 37 -7.53 13.50 6.76
CA GLY A 37 -7.88 12.13 6.34
C GLY A 37 -6.78 11.40 5.56
N MET A 38 -5.72 12.09 5.10
CA MET A 38 -4.65 11.49 4.29
C MET A 38 -3.97 10.28 4.91
N PRO A 39 -3.63 10.24 6.20
CA PRO A 39 -3.04 9.04 6.79
C PRO A 39 -3.88 7.77 6.57
N PHE A 40 -5.19 7.88 6.70
CA PHE A 40 -6.10 6.77 6.45
C PHE A 40 -6.17 6.39 4.96
N PHE A 41 -6.26 7.38 4.07
CA PHE A 41 -6.25 7.13 2.62
C PHE A 41 -4.96 6.42 2.17
N LEU A 42 -3.80 6.91 2.62
CA LEU A 42 -2.50 6.29 2.33
C LEU A 42 -2.39 4.87 2.90
N PHE A 43 -2.96 4.63 4.08
CA PHE A 43 -3.10 3.28 4.63
C PHE A 43 -3.91 2.37 3.70
N LEU A 44 -5.05 2.83 3.18
CA LEU A 44 -5.87 2.06 2.24
C LEU A 44 -5.11 1.74 0.96
N VAL A 45 -4.50 2.73 0.31
CA VAL A 45 -3.74 2.54 -0.93
C VAL A 45 -2.57 1.57 -0.71
N SER A 46 -1.81 1.73 0.39
CA SER A 46 -0.72 0.83 0.73
C SER A 46 -1.22 -0.59 1.02
N THR A 47 -2.35 -0.75 1.71
CA THR A 47 -2.93 -2.06 1.99
C THR A 47 -3.40 -2.77 0.71
N ILE A 48 -4.02 -2.03 -0.21
CA ILE A 48 -4.43 -2.55 -1.52
C ILE A 48 -3.20 -2.95 -2.35
N HIS A 49 -2.13 -2.15 -2.32
CA HIS A 49 -0.86 -2.48 -2.96
C HIS A 49 -0.30 -3.83 -2.46
N GLU A 50 -0.20 -4.00 -1.15
CA GLU A 50 0.28 -5.24 -0.55
C GLU A 50 -0.65 -6.42 -0.82
N ALA A 51 -1.97 -6.19 -0.88
CA ALA A 51 -2.94 -7.21 -1.30
C ALA A 51 -2.72 -7.64 -2.76
N GLY A 52 -2.26 -6.73 -3.62
CA GLY A 52 -1.82 -7.06 -4.99
C GLY A 52 -0.69 -8.10 -4.96
N HIS A 53 0.33 -7.93 -4.13
CA HIS A 53 1.40 -8.91 -3.96
C HIS A 53 0.89 -10.28 -3.46
N LEU A 54 -0.09 -10.27 -2.51
CA LEU A 54 -0.72 -11.52 -2.07
C LEU A 54 -1.43 -12.24 -3.21
N LEU A 55 -2.13 -11.50 -4.07
CA LEU A 55 -2.77 -12.07 -5.26
C LEU A 55 -1.72 -12.64 -6.22
N GLY A 56 -0.64 -11.92 -6.49
CA GLY A 56 0.49 -12.39 -7.29
C GLY A 56 1.12 -13.66 -6.72
N CYS A 57 1.29 -13.74 -5.40
CA CYS A 57 1.77 -14.95 -4.74
C CYS A 57 0.82 -16.14 -4.95
N ARG A 58 -0.50 -15.92 -4.85
CA ARG A 58 -1.50 -16.97 -5.08
C ARG A 58 -1.47 -17.49 -6.52
N ILE A 59 -1.41 -16.58 -7.50
CA ILE A 59 -1.33 -16.92 -8.93
C ILE A 59 -0.07 -17.77 -9.18
N ASN A 60 1.08 -17.40 -8.64
CA ASN A 60 2.35 -18.11 -8.79
C ASN A 60 2.51 -19.30 -7.83
N LYS A 61 1.47 -19.67 -7.06
CA LYS A 61 1.51 -20.77 -6.08
C LYS A 61 2.65 -20.64 -5.05
N ASN A 62 3.06 -19.40 -4.74
CA ASN A 62 4.05 -19.11 -3.70
C ASN A 62 3.40 -19.18 -2.32
N THR A 63 4.15 -19.64 -1.32
CA THR A 63 3.68 -19.69 0.06
C THR A 63 3.95 -18.34 0.74
N VAL A 64 2.89 -17.61 1.12
CA VAL A 64 3.00 -16.37 1.88
C VAL A 64 3.41 -16.69 3.32
N THR A 65 4.48 -16.07 3.80
CA THR A 65 5.00 -16.23 5.17
C THR A 65 4.73 -15.03 6.05
N GLY A 66 4.45 -13.87 5.44
CA GLY A 66 4.13 -12.66 6.16
C GLY A 66 3.49 -11.59 5.29
N PHE A 67 2.72 -10.74 5.93
CA PHE A 67 2.04 -9.61 5.33
C PHE A 67 2.11 -8.42 6.30
N ARG A 68 2.47 -7.25 5.80
CA ARG A 68 2.59 -6.03 6.60
C ARG A 68 1.91 -4.88 5.90
N THR A 69 1.11 -4.16 6.66
CA THR A 69 0.51 -2.87 6.28
C THR A 69 1.09 -1.77 7.18
N PRO A 70 0.79 -0.49 6.94
CA PRO A 70 1.21 0.58 7.85
C PRO A 70 0.69 0.42 9.29
N VAL A 71 -0.44 -0.27 9.51
CA VAL A 71 -1.06 -0.40 10.86
C VAL A 71 -0.75 -1.73 11.52
N PHE A 72 -0.76 -2.82 10.76
CA PHE A 72 -0.60 -4.17 11.32
C PHE A 72 0.29 -5.05 10.45
N SER A 73 0.76 -6.13 11.06
CA SER A 73 1.49 -7.20 10.36
C SER A 73 0.99 -8.57 10.82
N VAL A 74 1.03 -9.53 9.89
CA VAL A 74 0.79 -10.96 10.16
C VAL A 74 2.04 -11.70 9.72
N GLN A 75 2.66 -12.45 10.61
CA GLN A 75 3.86 -13.23 10.30
C GLN A 75 3.81 -14.57 11.04
N GLY A 76 3.97 -15.68 10.31
CA GLY A 76 3.86 -17.01 10.87
C GLY A 76 2.54 -17.27 11.59
N GLY A 77 1.42 -16.69 11.12
CA GLY A 77 0.09 -16.79 11.76
C GLY A 77 -0.12 -15.85 12.95
N HIS A 78 0.88 -15.09 13.40
CA HIS A 78 0.75 -14.15 14.51
C HIS A 78 0.40 -12.74 14.01
N PHE A 79 -0.71 -12.20 14.52
CA PHE A 79 -1.13 -10.82 14.29
C PHE A 79 -0.44 -9.86 15.26
N ARG A 80 0.07 -8.74 14.76
CA ARG A 80 0.67 -7.67 15.57
C ARG A 80 0.26 -6.30 15.03
N ILE A 81 -0.09 -5.38 15.93
CA ILE A 81 -0.22 -3.95 15.58
C ILE A 81 1.18 -3.36 15.57
N ASN A 82 1.49 -2.57 14.56
CA ASN A 82 2.78 -1.90 14.43
C ASN A 82 2.92 -0.82 15.52
N ASP A 83 4.16 -0.51 15.90
CA ASP A 83 4.51 0.50 16.91
C ASP A 83 5.15 1.75 16.29
N ARG A 84 5.27 1.78 14.96
CA ARG A 84 5.87 2.89 14.20
C ARG A 84 4.83 3.51 13.28
N LEU A 85 4.83 4.84 13.20
CA LEU A 85 4.09 5.55 12.15
C LEU A 85 4.74 5.25 10.79
N PHE A 86 3.94 4.85 9.81
CA PHE A 86 4.38 4.56 8.44
C PHE A 86 5.56 3.57 8.34
N PRO A 87 5.47 2.37 8.92
CA PRO A 87 6.56 1.38 8.87
C PRO A 87 6.84 0.81 7.47
N GLY A 88 6.11 1.28 6.46
CA GLY A 88 6.09 0.68 5.12
C GLY A 88 5.28 -0.61 5.08
N GLY A 89 4.75 -0.95 3.90
CA GLY A 89 4.13 -2.23 3.62
C GLY A 89 5.18 -3.30 3.28
N GLY A 90 4.76 -4.53 3.11
CA GLY A 90 5.59 -5.62 2.62
C GLY A 90 4.90 -6.97 2.67
N CYS A 91 5.12 -7.75 1.64
CA CYS A 91 4.71 -9.14 1.58
C CYS A 91 5.96 -10.03 1.60
N SER A 92 6.01 -10.99 2.51
CA SER A 92 7.07 -11.99 2.61
C SER A 92 6.54 -13.35 2.13
N PHE A 93 7.29 -14.03 1.28
CA PHE A 93 6.88 -15.33 0.74
C PHE A 93 8.07 -16.25 0.51
N LEU A 94 7.80 -17.56 0.55
CA LEU A 94 8.74 -18.59 0.14
C LEU A 94 8.64 -18.77 -1.37
N LYS A 95 9.75 -18.55 -2.04
CA LYS A 95 9.87 -18.59 -3.49
C LYS A 95 9.83 -20.03 -3.99
N LYS A 96 8.94 -20.34 -4.93
CA LYS A 96 8.90 -21.64 -5.63
C LYS A 96 9.36 -21.55 -7.08
N GLN A 97 9.11 -20.42 -7.76
CA GLN A 97 9.42 -20.19 -9.17
C GLN A 97 9.88 -18.76 -9.42
N GLN A 98 10.03 -18.34 -10.67
CA GLN A 98 10.32 -16.94 -11.03
C GLN A 98 9.16 -16.03 -10.60
N ASP A 99 9.46 -14.99 -9.82
CA ASP A 99 8.45 -14.20 -9.10
C ASP A 99 8.21 -12.81 -9.71
N GLY A 100 8.64 -12.58 -10.94
CA GLY A 100 8.46 -11.27 -11.60
C GLY A 100 7.02 -10.73 -11.49
N LEU A 101 6.03 -11.59 -11.77
CA LEU A 101 4.63 -11.22 -11.68
C LEU A 101 4.21 -10.74 -10.27
N VAL A 102 4.75 -11.37 -9.22
CA VAL A 102 4.43 -10.97 -7.83
C VAL A 102 4.80 -9.51 -7.59
N TYR A 103 5.98 -9.08 -8.07
CA TYR A 103 6.44 -7.70 -7.88
C TYR A 103 5.65 -6.68 -8.72
N LEU A 104 5.01 -7.08 -9.81
CA LEU A 104 4.16 -6.19 -10.61
C LEU A 104 2.74 -6.04 -10.04
N CYS A 105 2.22 -7.06 -9.36
CA CYS A 105 0.84 -7.06 -8.87
C CYS A 105 0.57 -5.93 -7.86
N GLY A 106 1.54 -5.56 -7.01
CA GLY A 106 1.42 -4.41 -6.11
C GLY A 106 1.24 -3.08 -6.85
N PRO A 107 2.19 -2.69 -7.74
CA PRO A 107 2.04 -1.50 -8.58
C PRO A 107 0.76 -1.48 -9.42
N PHE A 108 0.32 -2.61 -9.99
CA PHE A 108 -0.96 -2.70 -10.70
C PHE A 108 -2.15 -2.43 -9.80
N ALA A 109 -2.17 -2.95 -8.57
CA ALA A 109 -3.23 -2.70 -7.61
C ALA A 109 -3.27 -1.21 -7.20
N SER A 110 -2.11 -0.57 -7.00
CA SER A 110 -2.03 0.89 -6.78
C SER A 110 -2.48 1.69 -7.99
N GLY A 111 -2.09 1.25 -9.21
CA GLY A 111 -2.53 1.86 -10.46
C GLY A 111 -4.05 1.84 -10.62
N PHE A 112 -4.67 0.73 -10.22
CA PHE A 112 -6.13 0.63 -10.18
C PHE A 112 -6.76 1.65 -9.22
N CYS A 113 -6.19 1.84 -8.01
CA CYS A 113 -6.64 2.88 -7.09
C CYS A 113 -6.50 4.28 -7.70
N PHE A 114 -5.39 4.57 -8.38
CA PHE A 114 -5.19 5.85 -9.07
C PHE A 114 -6.26 6.07 -10.14
N ILE A 115 -6.58 5.06 -10.97
CA ILE A 115 -7.62 5.14 -12.00
C ILE A 115 -8.98 5.40 -11.37
N LEU A 116 -9.33 4.75 -10.26
CA LEU A 116 -10.59 5.01 -9.55
C LEU A 116 -10.66 6.46 -9.03
N CYS A 117 -9.57 7.00 -8.48
CA CYS A 117 -9.51 8.39 -8.04
C CYS A 117 -9.61 9.38 -9.22
N LEU A 118 -9.00 9.05 -10.36
CA LEU A 118 -9.09 9.84 -11.59
C LEU A 118 -10.54 9.87 -12.11
N ILE A 119 -11.21 8.69 -12.18
CA ILE A 119 -12.61 8.59 -12.59
C ILE A 119 -13.49 9.41 -11.64
N TRP A 120 -13.27 9.28 -10.33
CA TRP A 120 -14.01 10.07 -9.34
C TRP A 120 -13.83 11.57 -9.57
N TRP A 121 -12.60 12.04 -9.79
CA TRP A 121 -12.32 13.45 -10.09
C TRP A 121 -12.98 13.93 -11.38
N LEU A 122 -13.00 13.09 -12.44
CA LEU A 122 -13.64 13.41 -13.71
C LEU A 122 -15.18 13.52 -13.59
N ILE A 123 -15.80 12.69 -12.76
CA ILE A 123 -17.27 12.69 -12.55
C ILE A 123 -17.68 13.82 -11.60
N LYS A 124 -16.92 14.02 -10.53
CA LYS A 124 -17.17 15.01 -9.49
C LYS A 124 -15.87 15.77 -9.18
N PRO A 125 -15.52 16.79 -9.98
CA PRO A 125 -14.34 17.60 -9.71
C PRO A 125 -14.43 18.26 -8.34
N GLY A 126 -13.39 18.06 -7.51
CA GLY A 126 -13.31 18.60 -6.16
C GLY A 126 -11.90 18.53 -5.61
N SER A 127 -11.64 19.29 -4.56
CA SER A 127 -10.31 19.39 -3.95
C SER A 127 -9.88 18.07 -3.30
N VAL A 128 -10.81 17.33 -2.72
CA VAL A 128 -10.55 16.05 -2.07
C VAL A 128 -10.25 14.96 -3.10
N ALA A 129 -11.02 14.90 -4.19
CA ALA A 129 -10.79 13.94 -5.27
C ALA A 129 -9.41 14.17 -5.93
N LEU A 130 -9.04 15.44 -6.17
CA LEU A 130 -7.72 15.81 -6.69
C LEU A 130 -6.60 15.40 -5.73
N LEU A 131 -6.77 15.64 -4.43
CA LEU A 131 -5.80 15.25 -3.41
C LEU A 131 -5.59 13.73 -3.36
N CYS A 132 -6.68 12.94 -3.38
CA CYS A 132 -6.63 11.49 -3.43
C CYS A 132 -5.95 10.97 -4.70
N MET A 133 -6.28 11.55 -5.85
CA MET A 133 -5.65 11.23 -7.13
C MET A 133 -4.14 11.50 -7.10
N ALA A 134 -3.73 12.67 -6.61
CA ALA A 134 -2.31 13.03 -6.49
C ALA A 134 -1.56 12.08 -5.54
N ALA A 135 -2.15 11.75 -4.40
CA ALA A 135 -1.55 10.82 -3.43
C ALA A 135 -1.43 9.39 -3.99
N ALA A 136 -2.48 8.87 -4.64
CA ALA A 136 -2.44 7.56 -5.29
C ALA A 136 -1.43 7.53 -6.44
N GLY A 137 -1.37 8.58 -7.27
CA GLY A 137 -0.41 8.72 -8.35
C GLY A 137 1.04 8.75 -7.85
N THR A 138 1.31 9.50 -6.78
CA THR A 138 2.63 9.50 -6.13
C THR A 138 3.00 8.12 -5.62
N HIS A 139 2.07 7.38 -5.01
CA HIS A 139 2.31 6.01 -4.55
C HIS A 139 2.67 5.08 -5.72
N VAL A 140 1.98 5.19 -6.85
CA VAL A 140 2.32 4.44 -8.08
C VAL A 140 3.72 4.79 -8.57
N LEU A 141 4.03 6.09 -8.70
CA LEU A 141 5.33 6.56 -9.20
C LEU A 141 6.48 6.07 -8.34
N VAL A 142 6.37 6.15 -7.01
CA VAL A 142 7.41 5.68 -6.09
C VAL A 142 7.69 4.18 -6.27
N ASN A 143 6.67 3.37 -6.56
CA ASN A 143 6.82 1.93 -6.74
C ASN A 143 7.25 1.52 -8.16
N ILE A 144 6.98 2.34 -9.18
CA ILE A 144 7.41 2.11 -10.57
C ILE A 144 8.82 2.68 -10.82
N PHE A 145 9.23 3.74 -10.10
CA PHE A 145 10.57 4.31 -10.31
C PHE A 145 11.65 3.31 -9.86
N PRO A 146 12.64 2.97 -10.71
CA PRO A 146 13.58 1.86 -10.44
C PRO A 146 14.64 2.24 -9.39
N CYS A 147 14.21 2.59 -8.18
CA CYS A 147 15.07 2.82 -7.04
C CYS A 147 15.38 1.52 -6.31
N ARG A 148 16.52 1.45 -5.61
CA ARG A 148 16.85 0.30 -4.76
C ARG A 148 15.70 0.01 -3.78
N ARG A 149 15.26 -1.25 -3.74
CA ARG A 149 14.25 -1.82 -2.82
C ARG A 149 12.78 -1.53 -3.15
N ASN A 150 12.44 -1.03 -4.35
CA ASN A 150 11.04 -0.98 -4.80
C ASN A 150 10.69 -2.19 -5.71
N ASP A 151 9.41 -2.33 -6.05
CA ASP A 151 8.90 -3.49 -6.77
C ASP A 151 9.47 -3.60 -8.17
N LEU A 152 9.57 -2.50 -8.91
CA LEU A 152 10.15 -2.54 -10.26
C LEU A 152 11.63 -2.94 -10.25
N TYR A 153 12.39 -2.53 -9.25
CA TYR A 153 13.77 -3.00 -9.09
C TYR A 153 13.84 -4.52 -8.92
N TYR A 154 12.99 -5.10 -8.07
CA TYR A 154 12.95 -6.55 -7.87
C TYR A 154 12.44 -7.28 -9.10
N PHE A 155 11.43 -6.75 -9.80
CA PHE A 155 10.96 -7.28 -11.06
C PHE A 155 12.07 -7.35 -12.12
N ILE A 156 12.80 -6.25 -12.35
CA ILE A 156 13.92 -6.20 -13.30
C ILE A 156 15.02 -7.19 -12.89
N LYS A 157 15.30 -7.31 -11.60
CA LYS A 157 16.28 -8.26 -11.08
C LYS A 157 15.90 -9.71 -11.35
N GLU A 158 14.62 -10.06 -11.25
CA GLU A 158 14.12 -11.41 -11.56
C GLU A 158 14.16 -11.69 -13.06
N LEU A 159 13.81 -10.73 -13.92
CA LEU A 159 13.95 -10.87 -15.38
C LEU A 159 15.39 -11.17 -15.78
N LYS A 160 16.37 -10.47 -15.19
CA LYS A 160 17.80 -10.70 -15.49
C LYS A 160 18.31 -12.07 -15.06
N LYS A 161 17.70 -12.69 -14.04
CA LYS A 161 18.07 -14.06 -13.62
C LYS A 161 17.58 -15.13 -14.57
N GLY A 162 16.44 -14.90 -15.26
CA GLY A 162 15.87 -15.81 -16.24
C GLY A 162 16.45 -15.67 -17.65
N ALA A 163 17.23 -14.63 -17.93
CA ALA A 163 17.90 -14.46 -19.21
C ALA A 163 19.03 -15.49 -19.33
N PRO A 164 19.12 -16.26 -20.47
CA PRO A 164 20.25 -17.12 -20.71
C PRO A 164 21.53 -16.26 -20.68
N ARG A 165 22.55 -16.70 -19.97
CA ARG A 165 23.88 -16.08 -20.04
C ARG A 165 24.42 -16.40 -21.42
N LEU A 166 24.38 -15.40 -22.32
CA LEU A 166 25.06 -15.43 -23.60
C LEU A 166 26.58 -15.42 -23.39
#